data_a43c757331bca6d85df026461e3d24bd
#
_entry.id   a43c757331bca6d85df026461e3d24bd
#
_cell.length_a   1.000
_cell.length_b   1.000
_cell.length_c   1.000
_cell.angle_alpha   90.00
_cell.angle_beta   90.00
_cell.angle_gamma   90.00
#
_symmetry.space_group_name_H-M   'P 1'
#
loop_
_entity.id
_entity.type
_entity.pdbx_description
1 polymer ?
#
loop_
_entity_poly.entity_id
_entity_poly.type
_entity_poly.pdbx_seq_one_letter_code
_entity_poly.pdbx_strand_id
1 'polypeptide(L)'
;METINERFAHLLKEKQISIKEMAHRMGKSEVYVRKLTQAGQSFGIEPVRATIDALPDVSPDWLLYGRGDVLRPRLTTNTEGRGVPYYEDIEATCSLLSTYDDSPERPTFFIDYEHFNDCTAYLPVVGDSMVPQYCAGEIIAVKRVWNLDIIQWGEAYLVVTDSEANSLRTVKLVHPGPTPAELTLRASNPDYAGDMVIPKAHIVALFLIKGKIKRNQL
;
A
#
# COMPACT_ATOMS: atom_id res chain seq x y z
N MET A 1 27.48 18.43 -5.00
CA MET A 1 26.12 17.98 -5.32
C MET A 1 26.23 17.11 -6.57
N GLU A 2 25.82 15.87 -6.50
CA GLU A 2 25.90 14.93 -7.61
C GLU A 2 25.01 15.42 -8.79
N THR A 3 25.56 15.45 -10.00
CA THR A 3 24.84 15.89 -11.19
C THR A 3 23.90 14.79 -11.69
N ILE A 4 22.92 15.14 -12.53
CA ILE A 4 22.02 14.15 -13.14
C ILE A 4 22.79 13.13 -14.01
N ASN A 5 23.88 13.54 -14.65
CA ASN A 5 24.74 12.64 -15.43
C ASN A 5 25.44 11.59 -14.53
N GLU A 6 25.94 12.02 -13.37
CA GLU A 6 26.57 11.13 -12.38
C GLU A 6 25.54 10.14 -11.82
N ARG A 7 24.34 10.63 -11.46
CA ARG A 7 23.24 9.76 -11.02
C ARG A 7 22.83 8.75 -12.10
N PHE A 8 22.75 9.17 -13.35
CA PHE A 8 22.45 8.26 -14.45
C PHE A 8 23.56 7.20 -14.63
N ALA A 9 24.83 7.58 -14.52
CA ALA A 9 25.95 6.62 -14.55
C ALA A 9 25.90 5.66 -13.35
N HIS A 10 25.60 6.17 -12.15
CA HIS A 10 25.40 5.38 -10.94
C HIS A 10 24.26 4.35 -11.13
N LEU A 11 23.11 4.79 -11.66
CA LEU A 11 21.96 3.94 -11.95
C LEU A 11 22.33 2.75 -12.87
N LEU A 12 23.05 3.01 -13.96
CA LEU A 12 23.50 1.95 -14.87
C LEU A 12 24.40 0.94 -14.17
N LYS A 13 25.29 1.41 -13.30
CA LYS A 13 26.20 0.56 -12.53
C LYS A 13 25.43 -0.28 -11.51
N GLU A 14 24.53 0.31 -10.76
CA GLU A 14 23.73 -0.37 -9.73
C GLU A 14 22.85 -1.45 -10.34
N LYS A 15 22.21 -1.16 -11.47
CA LYS A 15 21.39 -2.14 -12.20
C LYS A 15 22.19 -3.10 -13.08
N GLN A 16 23.51 -2.97 -13.12
CA GLN A 16 24.39 -3.77 -13.98
C GLN A 16 23.99 -3.73 -15.47
N ILE A 17 23.45 -2.59 -15.92
CA ILE A 17 23.01 -2.41 -17.31
C ILE A 17 24.16 -1.79 -18.10
N SER A 18 24.54 -2.45 -19.22
CA SER A 18 25.55 -1.90 -20.13
C SER A 18 25.00 -0.72 -20.92
N ILE A 19 25.92 0.16 -21.40
CA ILE A 19 25.56 1.29 -22.29
C ILE A 19 24.84 0.77 -23.55
N LYS A 20 25.26 -0.35 -24.11
CA LYS A 20 24.62 -0.99 -25.26
C LYS A 20 23.19 -1.40 -24.96
N GLU A 21 22.98 -2.05 -23.83
CA GLU A 21 21.65 -2.48 -23.41
C GLU A 21 20.73 -1.29 -23.11
N MET A 22 21.25 -0.27 -22.42
CA MET A 22 20.47 0.94 -22.15
C MET A 22 20.11 1.69 -23.43
N ALA A 23 21.02 1.76 -24.39
CA ALA A 23 20.78 2.35 -25.71
C ALA A 23 19.63 1.61 -26.44
N HIS A 24 19.64 0.29 -26.39
CA HIS A 24 18.58 -0.52 -26.97
C HIS A 24 17.22 -0.25 -26.28
N ARG A 25 17.18 -0.23 -24.94
CA ARG A 25 15.95 0.05 -24.17
C ARG A 25 15.39 1.45 -24.41
N MET A 26 16.26 2.45 -24.56
CA MET A 26 15.88 3.84 -24.85
C MET A 26 15.56 4.10 -26.33
N GLY A 27 15.81 3.15 -27.22
CA GLY A 27 15.69 3.36 -28.67
C GLY A 27 16.67 4.41 -29.20
N LYS A 28 17.87 4.53 -28.59
CA LYS A 28 18.90 5.53 -28.92
C LYS A 28 20.24 4.85 -29.30
N SER A 29 21.20 5.62 -29.80
CA SER A 29 22.53 5.11 -30.10
C SER A 29 23.39 4.98 -28.83
N GLU A 30 24.35 4.05 -28.83
CA GLU A 30 25.31 3.90 -27.71
C GLU A 30 26.13 5.19 -27.48
N VAL A 31 26.45 5.91 -28.55
CA VAL A 31 27.16 7.21 -28.45
C VAL A 31 26.33 8.23 -27.69
N TYR A 32 25.01 8.26 -27.93
CA TYR A 32 24.08 9.12 -27.20
C TYR A 32 24.07 8.79 -25.72
N VAL A 33 23.85 7.51 -25.34
CA VAL A 33 23.82 7.09 -23.94
C VAL A 33 25.16 7.32 -23.25
N ARG A 34 26.29 7.08 -23.93
CA ARG A 34 27.63 7.36 -23.40
C ARG A 34 27.82 8.84 -23.07
N LYS A 35 27.30 9.76 -23.91
CA LYS A 35 27.33 11.20 -23.60
C LYS A 35 26.53 11.53 -22.33
N LEU A 36 25.41 10.88 -22.12
CA LEU A 36 24.59 11.12 -20.92
C LEU A 36 25.28 10.71 -19.59
N THR A 37 26.26 9.82 -19.64
CA THR A 37 27.05 9.44 -18.43
C THR A 37 28.23 10.38 -18.16
N GLN A 38 28.49 11.37 -19.02
CA GLN A 38 29.62 12.29 -18.87
C GLN A 38 29.16 13.57 -18.16
N ALA A 39 29.84 13.95 -17.09
CA ALA A 39 29.58 15.19 -16.39
C ALA A 39 29.64 16.41 -17.32
N GLY A 40 28.72 17.36 -17.14
CA GLY A 40 28.65 18.57 -17.92
C GLY A 40 27.97 18.46 -19.29
N GLN A 41 27.52 17.27 -19.68
CA GLN A 41 26.71 17.11 -20.89
C GLN A 41 25.24 17.49 -20.60
N SER A 42 24.54 17.99 -21.62
CA SER A 42 23.14 18.35 -21.50
C SER A 42 22.29 17.11 -21.24
N PHE A 43 21.52 17.13 -20.14
CA PHE A 43 20.57 16.10 -19.76
C PHE A 43 19.16 16.73 -19.67
N GLY A 44 18.56 16.97 -20.83
CA GLY A 44 17.25 17.61 -20.92
C GLY A 44 16.10 16.67 -20.55
N ILE A 45 14.87 17.11 -20.78
CA ILE A 45 13.66 16.38 -20.42
C ILE A 45 13.49 15.07 -21.21
N GLU A 46 13.92 15.05 -22.48
CA GLU A 46 13.80 13.86 -23.33
C GLU A 46 14.65 12.67 -22.82
N PRO A 47 15.94 12.82 -22.47
CA PRO A 47 16.69 11.76 -21.79
C PRO A 47 16.08 11.30 -20.48
N VAL A 48 15.51 12.22 -19.68
CA VAL A 48 14.82 11.87 -18.41
C VAL A 48 13.64 10.95 -18.71
N ARG A 49 12.77 11.35 -19.63
CA ARG A 49 11.60 10.57 -20.03
C ARG A 49 12.01 9.21 -20.57
N ALA A 50 12.96 9.17 -21.52
CA ALA A 50 13.43 7.91 -22.10
C ALA A 50 14.06 6.96 -21.04
N THR A 51 14.70 7.52 -19.99
CA THR A 51 15.24 6.73 -18.88
C THR A 51 14.12 6.12 -18.05
N ILE A 52 13.08 6.90 -17.71
CA ILE A 52 11.93 6.44 -16.91
C ILE A 52 11.11 5.40 -17.69
N ASP A 53 10.92 5.62 -19.00
CA ASP A 53 10.21 4.68 -19.87
C ASP A 53 10.99 3.34 -20.01
N ALA A 54 12.31 3.41 -20.10
CA ALA A 54 13.20 2.24 -20.20
C ALA A 54 13.36 1.49 -18.86
N LEU A 55 13.22 2.19 -17.74
CA LEU A 55 13.42 1.71 -16.37
C LEU A 55 12.28 2.22 -15.46
N PRO A 56 11.07 1.63 -15.53
CA PRO A 56 9.88 2.14 -14.82
C PRO A 56 9.99 2.11 -13.29
N ASP A 57 10.91 1.30 -12.76
CA ASP A 57 11.19 1.17 -11.33
C ASP A 57 12.16 2.23 -10.78
N VAL A 58 12.69 3.11 -11.63
CA VAL A 58 13.55 4.23 -11.20
C VAL A 58 12.71 5.36 -10.61
N SER A 59 13.17 5.93 -9.51
CA SER A 59 12.57 7.12 -8.91
C SER A 59 12.89 8.37 -9.74
N PRO A 60 11.90 9.08 -10.31
CA PRO A 60 12.12 10.34 -11.01
C PRO A 60 12.71 11.42 -10.10
N ASP A 61 12.28 11.46 -8.82
CA ASP A 61 12.75 12.44 -7.84
C ASP A 61 14.22 12.21 -7.51
N TRP A 62 14.63 10.95 -7.41
CA TRP A 62 16.04 10.65 -7.23
C TRP A 62 16.86 11.00 -8.49
N LEU A 63 16.39 10.61 -9.68
CA LEU A 63 17.10 10.90 -10.93
C LEU A 63 17.27 12.41 -11.15
N LEU A 64 16.20 13.19 -10.93
CA LEU A 64 16.19 14.64 -11.15
C LEU A 64 16.89 15.43 -10.05
N TYR A 65 16.60 15.10 -8.79
CA TYR A 65 16.97 15.93 -7.65
C TYR A 65 17.91 15.25 -6.64
N GLY A 66 18.18 13.94 -6.79
CA GLY A 66 18.95 13.17 -5.83
C GLY A 66 18.23 12.99 -4.48
N ARG A 67 16.89 12.99 -4.47
CA ARG A 67 16.06 12.85 -3.26
C ARG A 67 15.45 11.46 -3.19
N GLY A 68 15.50 10.86 -1.99
CA GLY A 68 14.95 9.51 -1.75
C GLY A 68 15.83 8.40 -2.34
N ASP A 69 15.23 7.22 -2.48
CA ASP A 69 15.91 6.03 -2.98
C ASP A 69 15.99 6.00 -4.51
N VAL A 70 17.02 5.34 -5.04
CA VAL A 70 17.27 5.16 -6.49
C VAL A 70 16.08 4.51 -7.18
N LEU A 71 15.52 3.50 -6.53
CA LEU A 71 14.40 2.71 -7.04
C LEU A 71 13.12 3.05 -6.31
N ARG A 72 12.02 3.09 -7.04
CA ARG A 72 10.69 3.13 -6.41
C ARG A 72 10.50 1.85 -5.62
N PRO A 73 9.92 1.92 -4.42
CA PRO A 73 9.55 0.72 -3.69
C PRO A 73 8.65 -0.15 -4.57
N ARG A 74 9.08 -1.37 -4.80
CA ARG A 74 8.36 -2.30 -5.68
C ARG A 74 7.34 -3.06 -4.84
N LEU A 75 6.07 -2.94 -5.19
CA LEU A 75 5.06 -3.90 -4.74
C LEU A 75 5.33 -5.21 -5.47
N THR A 76 5.89 -6.17 -4.76
CA THR A 76 6.04 -7.53 -5.29
C THR A 76 4.93 -8.40 -4.74
N THR A 77 4.20 -9.06 -5.65
CA THR A 77 3.27 -10.13 -5.29
C THR A 77 3.98 -11.45 -5.50
N ASN A 78 3.94 -12.32 -4.51
CA ASN A 78 4.53 -13.66 -4.59
C ASN A 78 3.59 -14.68 -3.96
N THR A 79 3.71 -15.94 -4.39
CA THR A 79 2.98 -17.08 -3.83
C THR A 79 3.83 -17.86 -2.82
N GLU A 80 5.08 -17.44 -2.58
CA GLU A 80 6.05 -18.15 -1.75
C GLU A 80 6.00 -17.80 -0.25
N GLY A 81 5.00 -16.99 0.17
CA GLY A 81 4.79 -16.68 1.59
C GLY A 81 5.69 -15.56 2.14
N ARG A 82 6.38 -14.79 1.28
CA ARG A 82 7.10 -13.58 1.70
C ARG A 82 6.20 -12.36 1.67
N GLY A 83 6.22 -11.57 2.73
CA GLY A 83 5.42 -10.35 2.84
C GLY A 83 4.12 -10.57 3.59
N VAL A 84 3.18 -9.65 3.41
CA VAL A 84 1.88 -9.63 4.08
C VAL A 84 0.84 -10.33 3.21
N PRO A 85 0.05 -11.28 3.75
CA PRO A 85 -0.94 -12.02 2.98
C PRO A 85 -2.08 -11.13 2.48
N TYR A 86 -2.51 -11.37 1.25
CA TYR A 86 -3.73 -10.81 0.68
C TYR A 86 -4.83 -11.87 0.64
N TYR A 87 -6.00 -11.49 1.12
CA TYR A 87 -7.21 -12.29 1.07
C TYR A 87 -8.26 -11.60 0.21
N GLU A 88 -8.83 -12.32 -0.75
CA GLU A 88 -9.81 -11.77 -1.68
C GLU A 88 -11.19 -11.63 -1.02
N ASP A 89 -11.48 -12.48 -0.05
CA ASP A 89 -12.72 -12.44 0.71
C ASP A 89 -12.52 -11.76 2.08
N ILE A 90 -13.38 -10.78 2.39
CA ILE A 90 -13.42 -10.17 3.72
C ILE A 90 -13.90 -11.19 4.76
N GLU A 91 -14.65 -12.20 4.35
CA GLU A 91 -15.06 -13.31 5.24
C GLU A 91 -13.85 -14.10 5.75
N ALA A 92 -12.78 -14.18 4.96
CA ALA A 92 -11.49 -14.72 5.32
C ALA A 92 -10.86 -14.10 6.56
N THR A 93 -11.17 -12.85 6.87
CA THR A 93 -10.68 -12.22 8.10
C THR A 93 -11.17 -12.90 9.38
N CYS A 94 -12.23 -13.69 9.32
CA CYS A 94 -12.67 -14.47 10.48
C CYS A 94 -11.81 -15.67 10.76
N SER A 95 -11.27 -16.34 9.76
CA SER A 95 -10.34 -17.46 9.96
C SER A 95 -8.99 -17.01 10.51
N LEU A 96 -8.56 -15.77 10.22
CA LEU A 96 -7.40 -15.15 10.87
C LEU A 96 -7.62 -14.88 12.37
N LEU A 97 -8.88 -14.88 12.81
CA LEU A 97 -9.28 -14.54 14.18
C LEU A 97 -9.70 -15.75 15.00
N SER A 98 -10.10 -16.84 14.36
CA SER A 98 -10.51 -18.05 15.05
C SER A 98 -9.33 -19.02 15.17
N THR A 99 -8.87 -19.20 16.39
CA THR A 99 -7.98 -20.33 16.78
C THR A 99 -8.75 -21.67 16.78
N TYR A 100 -9.98 -21.71 16.28
CA TYR A 100 -10.92 -22.83 16.40
C TYR A 100 -11.45 -23.38 15.08
N ASP A 101 -11.02 -22.84 13.92
CA ASP A 101 -11.51 -23.37 12.64
C ASP A 101 -10.45 -24.28 12.00
N ASP A 102 -10.84 -25.53 11.74
CA ASP A 102 -9.99 -26.60 11.21
C ASP A 102 -9.56 -26.39 9.73
N SER A 103 -9.94 -25.29 9.13
CA SER A 103 -9.58 -24.94 7.75
C SER A 103 -9.08 -23.50 7.65
N PRO A 104 -7.78 -23.26 7.92
CA PRO A 104 -7.22 -21.93 7.73
C PRO A 104 -7.34 -21.52 6.27
N GLU A 105 -8.01 -20.42 6.02
CA GLU A 105 -8.17 -19.87 4.69
C GLU A 105 -6.80 -19.50 4.12
N ARG A 106 -6.53 -19.91 2.89
CA ARG A 106 -5.24 -19.69 2.25
C ARG A 106 -5.23 -18.30 1.61
N PRO A 107 -4.17 -17.50 1.82
CA PRO A 107 -4.03 -16.24 1.13
C PRO A 107 -3.95 -16.48 -0.39
N THR A 108 -4.55 -15.58 -1.15
CA THR A 108 -4.52 -15.63 -2.61
C THR A 108 -3.08 -15.38 -3.12
N PHE A 109 -2.37 -14.43 -2.49
CA PHE A 109 -0.97 -14.12 -2.72
C PHE A 109 -0.42 -13.30 -1.56
N PHE A 110 0.88 -12.98 -1.60
CA PHE A 110 1.52 -12.11 -0.59
C PHE A 110 2.00 -10.83 -1.26
N ILE A 111 1.93 -9.71 -0.54
CA ILE A 111 2.45 -8.41 -0.99
C ILE A 111 3.65 -8.08 -0.11
N ASP A 112 4.82 -7.94 -0.71
CA ASP A 112 6.04 -7.49 -0.05
C ASP A 112 6.25 -6.00 -0.37
N TYR A 113 5.97 -5.16 0.64
CA TYR A 113 6.18 -3.73 0.58
C TYR A 113 6.67 -3.24 1.93
N GLU A 114 7.91 -2.79 2.00
CA GLU A 114 8.65 -2.51 3.23
C GLU A 114 7.84 -1.68 4.25
N HIS A 115 7.15 -0.62 3.78
CA HIS A 115 6.38 0.26 4.67
C HIS A 115 5.13 -0.39 5.28
N PHE A 116 4.67 -1.52 4.74
CA PHE A 116 3.48 -2.24 5.21
C PHE A 116 3.78 -3.68 5.63
N ASN A 117 5.06 -4.08 5.69
CA ASN A 117 5.44 -5.44 6.11
C ASN A 117 5.18 -5.70 7.61
N ASP A 118 4.84 -4.65 8.37
CA ASP A 118 4.35 -4.75 9.75
C ASP A 118 2.82 -4.91 9.84
N CYS A 119 2.12 -4.94 8.71
CA CYS A 119 0.68 -5.16 8.64
C CYS A 119 0.32 -6.64 8.82
N THR A 120 -0.93 -6.89 9.21
CA THR A 120 -1.46 -8.25 9.44
C THR A 120 -1.95 -8.87 8.14
N ALA A 121 -2.60 -8.08 7.29
CA ALA A 121 -3.19 -8.54 6.03
C ALA A 121 -3.45 -7.39 5.07
N TYR A 122 -3.67 -7.77 3.80
CA TYR A 122 -4.31 -6.92 2.79
C TYR A 122 -5.69 -7.46 2.45
N LEU A 123 -6.66 -6.57 2.29
CA LEU A 123 -8.07 -6.90 2.07
C LEU A 123 -8.67 -5.94 1.05
N PRO A 124 -9.64 -6.38 0.23
CA PRO A 124 -10.39 -5.46 -0.63
C PRO A 124 -11.35 -4.60 0.19
N VAL A 125 -11.58 -3.37 -0.25
CA VAL A 125 -12.65 -2.52 0.28
C VAL A 125 -13.97 -2.92 -0.40
N VAL A 126 -15.00 -3.13 0.41
CA VAL A 126 -16.36 -3.42 -0.06
C VAL A 126 -17.30 -2.35 0.44
N GLY A 127 -18.25 -1.94 -0.41
CA GLY A 127 -19.22 -0.88 -0.13
C GLY A 127 -18.66 0.52 -0.34
N ASP A 128 -19.49 1.51 -0.10
CA ASP A 128 -19.27 2.91 -0.43
C ASP A 128 -19.38 3.86 0.77
N SER A 129 -19.60 3.33 1.97
CA SER A 129 -19.76 4.13 3.18
C SER A 129 -18.51 4.95 3.56
N MET A 130 -17.36 4.64 2.95
CA MET A 130 -16.08 5.33 3.19
C MET A 130 -15.60 6.14 2.00
N VAL A 131 -16.43 6.34 0.96
CA VAL A 131 -16.12 7.22 -0.18
C VAL A 131 -16.08 8.68 0.28
N PRO A 132 -15.15 9.51 -0.24
CA PRO A 132 -14.13 9.21 -1.26
C PRO A 132 -12.83 8.66 -0.68
N GLN A 133 -12.71 8.55 0.65
CA GLN A 133 -11.46 8.17 1.31
C GLN A 133 -11.05 6.74 0.98
N TYR A 134 -12.00 5.80 0.98
CA TYR A 134 -11.81 4.41 0.57
C TYR A 134 -12.95 4.01 -0.36
N CYS A 135 -12.60 3.57 -1.58
CA CYS A 135 -13.57 3.20 -2.60
C CYS A 135 -13.60 1.67 -2.78
N ALA A 136 -14.77 1.13 -3.15
CA ALA A 136 -14.90 -0.28 -3.46
C ALA A 136 -13.88 -0.73 -4.52
N GLY A 137 -13.23 -1.88 -4.30
CA GLY A 137 -12.18 -2.42 -5.17
C GLY A 137 -10.77 -1.89 -4.90
N GLU A 138 -10.58 -0.89 -4.04
CA GLU A 138 -9.26 -0.57 -3.49
C GLU A 138 -8.83 -1.66 -2.51
N ILE A 139 -7.51 -1.84 -2.32
CA ILE A 139 -6.94 -2.80 -1.37
C ILE A 139 -6.40 -2.02 -0.18
N ILE A 140 -6.78 -2.41 1.03
CA ILE A 140 -6.30 -1.81 2.28
C ILE A 140 -5.27 -2.70 2.96
N ALA A 141 -4.20 -2.10 3.47
CA ALA A 141 -3.25 -2.74 4.38
C ALA A 141 -3.72 -2.52 5.82
N VAL A 142 -3.96 -3.59 6.56
CA VAL A 142 -4.54 -3.55 7.91
C VAL A 142 -3.59 -4.13 8.95
N LYS A 143 -3.49 -3.45 10.09
CA LYS A 143 -2.68 -3.86 11.24
C LYS A 143 -3.55 -4.10 12.45
N ARG A 144 -3.48 -5.30 13.05
CA ARG A 144 -4.28 -5.65 14.22
C ARG A 144 -3.95 -4.78 15.42
N VAL A 145 -5.00 -4.28 16.07
CA VAL A 145 -4.95 -3.59 17.37
C VAL A 145 -5.29 -4.60 18.46
N TRP A 146 -4.36 -4.82 19.36
CA TRP A 146 -4.54 -5.79 20.45
C TRP A 146 -5.16 -5.19 21.71
N ASN A 147 -4.91 -3.88 21.95
CA ASN A 147 -5.42 -3.19 23.13
C ASN A 147 -6.45 -2.13 22.69
N LEU A 148 -7.73 -2.41 22.99
CA LEU A 148 -8.86 -1.53 22.66
C LEU A 148 -8.95 -0.27 23.56
N ASP A 149 -8.06 -0.12 24.52
CA ASP A 149 -7.97 1.10 25.32
C ASP A 149 -6.97 2.10 24.76
N ILE A 150 -6.14 1.66 23.78
CA ILE A 150 -5.17 2.49 23.08
C ILE A 150 -5.53 2.55 21.60
N ILE A 151 -6.41 3.48 21.24
CA ILE A 151 -6.94 3.64 19.87
C ILE A 151 -6.54 5.02 19.36
N GLN A 152 -6.15 5.11 18.09
CA GLN A 152 -5.95 6.38 17.38
C GLN A 152 -7.32 6.87 16.89
N TRP A 153 -7.87 7.84 17.60
CA TRP A 153 -9.20 8.36 17.32
C TRP A 153 -9.28 9.12 16.00
N GLY A 154 -10.36 8.94 15.28
CA GLY A 154 -10.59 9.59 13.99
C GLY A 154 -9.95 8.87 12.79
N GLU A 155 -9.13 7.84 13.03
CA GLU A 155 -8.55 7.02 11.97
C GLU A 155 -9.54 5.96 11.48
N ALA A 156 -9.27 5.43 10.29
CA ALA A 156 -10.08 4.37 9.68
C ALA A 156 -9.63 2.99 10.18
N TYR A 157 -10.60 2.18 10.56
CA TYR A 157 -10.39 0.82 11.02
C TYR A 157 -11.32 -0.16 10.31
N LEU A 158 -10.83 -1.38 10.08
CA LEU A 158 -11.69 -2.52 9.88
C LEU A 158 -12.13 -3.03 11.24
N VAL A 159 -13.45 -3.04 11.48
CA VAL A 159 -14.10 -3.47 12.71
C VAL A 159 -14.79 -4.80 12.45
N VAL A 160 -14.51 -5.79 13.30
CA VAL A 160 -15.14 -7.11 13.29
C VAL A 160 -15.82 -7.32 14.63
N THR A 161 -17.11 -7.66 14.61
CA THR A 161 -17.91 -7.89 15.82
C THR A 161 -18.40 -9.33 15.91
N ASP A 162 -18.85 -9.70 17.10
CA ASP A 162 -19.50 -10.99 17.38
C ASP A 162 -20.96 -11.04 16.89
N SER A 163 -21.62 -12.18 17.14
CA SER A 163 -23.03 -12.41 16.77
C SER A 163 -24.01 -11.52 17.52
N GLU A 164 -23.67 -11.07 18.74
CA GLU A 164 -24.53 -10.18 19.52
C GLU A 164 -24.56 -8.77 18.92
N ALA A 165 -23.46 -8.36 18.25
CA ALA A 165 -23.38 -7.15 17.44
C ALA A 165 -23.51 -7.44 15.92
N ASN A 166 -24.34 -8.43 15.55
CA ASN A 166 -24.71 -8.79 14.17
C ASN A 166 -23.55 -9.27 13.28
N SER A 167 -22.45 -9.76 13.82
CA SER A 167 -21.28 -10.23 13.08
C SER A 167 -20.80 -9.22 12.01
N LEU A 168 -20.80 -7.94 12.37
CA LEU A 168 -20.44 -6.87 11.44
C LEU A 168 -18.97 -6.98 11.01
N ARG A 169 -18.73 -6.70 9.74
CA ARG A 169 -17.40 -6.50 9.16
C ARG A 169 -17.45 -5.23 8.33
N THR A 170 -16.90 -4.16 8.85
CA THR A 170 -17.07 -2.86 8.24
C THR A 170 -15.85 -1.98 8.41
N VAL A 171 -15.56 -1.17 7.41
CA VAL A 171 -14.59 -0.10 7.52
C VAL A 171 -15.29 1.17 7.97
N LYS A 172 -14.81 1.77 9.08
CA LYS A 172 -15.35 3.02 9.63
C LYS A 172 -14.25 3.86 10.26
N LEU A 173 -14.50 5.15 10.40
CA LEU A 173 -13.76 6.01 11.30
C LEU A 173 -14.14 5.67 12.73
N VAL A 174 -13.16 5.46 13.60
CA VAL A 174 -13.41 5.10 15.00
C VAL A 174 -13.21 6.33 15.89
N HIS A 175 -14.21 6.66 16.67
CA HIS A 175 -14.24 7.75 17.62
C HIS A 175 -14.55 7.24 19.04
N PRO A 176 -14.27 8.04 20.10
CA PRO A 176 -14.72 7.73 21.43
C PRO A 176 -16.24 7.54 21.47
N GLY A 177 -16.68 6.53 22.20
CA GLY A 177 -18.09 6.32 22.48
C GLY A 177 -18.61 7.25 23.60
N PRO A 178 -19.93 7.23 23.86
CA PRO A 178 -20.53 7.92 25.00
C PRO A 178 -19.93 7.53 26.35
N THR A 179 -19.47 6.30 26.47
CA THR A 179 -18.76 5.78 27.65
C THR A 179 -17.40 5.20 27.27
N PRO A 180 -16.46 5.07 28.22
CA PRO A 180 -15.16 4.43 27.96
C PRO A 180 -15.24 2.98 27.47
N ALA A 181 -16.37 2.30 27.73
CA ALA A 181 -16.62 0.92 27.30
C ALA A 181 -17.18 0.81 25.87
N GLU A 182 -17.38 1.93 25.17
CA GLU A 182 -18.01 1.99 23.86
C GLU A 182 -17.13 2.66 22.83
N LEU A 183 -17.38 2.35 21.56
CA LEU A 183 -16.81 3.02 20.40
C LEU A 183 -17.92 3.59 19.53
N THR A 184 -17.67 4.73 18.93
CA THR A 184 -18.51 5.33 17.90
C THR A 184 -17.89 5.08 16.52
N LEU A 185 -18.62 4.42 15.64
CA LEU A 185 -18.25 4.12 14.29
C LEU A 185 -18.95 5.08 13.33
N ARG A 186 -18.18 5.81 12.53
CA ARG A 186 -18.68 6.84 11.60
C ARG A 186 -18.29 6.53 10.16
N ALA A 187 -19.21 6.71 9.24
CA ALA A 187 -18.91 6.72 7.82
C ALA A 187 -18.16 8.00 7.42
N SER A 188 -17.24 7.95 6.46
CA SER A 188 -16.66 9.15 5.86
C SER A 188 -17.51 9.69 4.71
N ASN A 189 -18.38 8.86 4.13
CA ASN A 189 -19.31 9.27 3.09
C ASN A 189 -20.48 10.04 3.71
N PRO A 190 -20.71 11.31 3.33
CA PRO A 190 -21.77 12.14 3.89
C PRO A 190 -23.18 11.63 3.59
N ASP A 191 -23.35 10.79 2.56
CA ASP A 191 -24.64 10.19 2.22
C ASP A 191 -25.08 9.12 3.24
N TYR A 192 -24.15 8.66 4.08
CA TYR A 192 -24.41 7.72 5.16
C TYR A 192 -24.59 8.48 6.48
N ALA A 193 -25.80 8.89 6.76
CA ALA A 193 -26.13 9.58 8.00
C ALA A 193 -26.22 8.61 9.20
N GLY A 194 -25.71 9.08 10.33
CA GLY A 194 -25.81 8.39 11.62
C GLY A 194 -24.52 7.66 12.04
N ASP A 195 -24.20 7.86 13.30
CA ASP A 195 -23.12 7.14 13.97
C ASP A 195 -23.65 5.83 14.55
N MET A 196 -22.82 4.80 14.56
CA MET A 196 -23.12 3.52 15.19
C MET A 196 -22.30 3.43 16.49
N VAL A 197 -22.97 3.23 17.62
CA VAL A 197 -22.30 3.01 18.91
C VAL A 197 -22.24 1.51 19.19
N ILE A 198 -21.04 0.99 19.46
CA ILE A 198 -20.81 -0.44 19.74
C ILE A 198 -20.03 -0.58 21.03
N PRO A 199 -20.48 -1.46 21.97
CA PRO A 199 -19.70 -1.81 23.14
C PRO A 199 -18.39 -2.52 22.73
N LYS A 200 -17.28 -2.17 23.37
CA LYS A 200 -15.97 -2.79 23.14
C LYS A 200 -15.99 -4.30 23.37
N ALA A 201 -16.89 -4.78 24.28
CA ALA A 201 -17.05 -6.19 24.59
C ALA A 201 -17.47 -7.04 23.39
N HIS A 202 -18.16 -6.45 22.40
CA HIS A 202 -18.61 -7.13 21.18
C HIS A 202 -17.61 -7.01 20.01
N ILE A 203 -16.46 -6.38 20.23
CA ILE A 203 -15.42 -6.27 19.20
C ILE A 203 -14.52 -7.50 19.29
N VAL A 204 -14.65 -8.39 18.32
CA VAL A 204 -13.80 -9.58 18.16
C VAL A 204 -12.41 -9.18 17.67
N ALA A 205 -12.36 -8.21 16.74
CA ALA A 205 -11.10 -7.66 16.27
C ALA A 205 -11.24 -6.25 15.73
N LEU A 206 -10.15 -5.50 15.89
CA LEU A 206 -9.99 -4.15 15.39
C LEU A 206 -8.66 -4.08 14.62
N PHE A 207 -8.71 -3.57 13.40
CA PHE A 207 -7.51 -3.39 12.59
C PHE A 207 -7.39 -1.95 12.10
N LEU A 208 -6.28 -1.30 12.42
CA LEU A 208 -5.96 0.02 11.89
C LEU A 208 -5.61 -0.10 10.39
N ILE A 209 -6.19 0.75 9.56
CA ILE A 209 -5.81 0.85 8.16
C ILE A 209 -4.55 1.71 8.05
N LYS A 210 -3.44 1.09 7.65
CA LYS A 210 -2.13 1.74 7.51
C LYS A 210 -1.96 2.44 6.17
N GLY A 211 -2.70 2.00 5.17
CA GLY A 211 -2.66 2.56 3.83
C GLY A 211 -3.52 1.79 2.85
N LYS A 212 -3.51 2.24 1.60
CA LYS A 212 -4.28 1.60 0.53
C LYS A 212 -3.53 1.54 -0.79
N ILE A 213 -3.90 0.57 -1.61
CA ILE A 213 -3.46 0.41 -2.99
C ILE A 213 -4.66 0.68 -3.88
N LYS A 214 -4.52 1.64 -4.79
CA LYS A 214 -5.54 1.98 -5.78
C LYS A 214 -5.09 1.45 -7.14
N ARG A 215 -5.96 0.68 -7.81
CA ARG A 215 -5.78 0.33 -9.22
C ARG A 215 -6.45 1.41 -10.06
N ASN A 216 -5.71 2.05 -10.94
CA ASN A 216 -6.32 2.85 -11.99
C ASN A 216 -6.65 1.89 -13.13
N GLN A 217 -7.92 1.79 -13.48
CA GLN A 217 -8.30 1.14 -14.73
C GLN A 217 -7.82 2.05 -15.87
N LEU A 218 -7.03 1.46 -16.77
CA LEU A 218 -6.68 2.06 -18.05
C LEU A 218 -7.83 1.88 -19.02
#